data_7fe416345391a82e3cf6fb756b9ea578
#
_entry.id   7fe416345391a82e3cf6fb756b9ea578
#
_cell.length_a   1.000
_cell.length_b   1.000
_cell.length_c   1.000
_cell.angle_alpha   90.00
_cell.angle_beta   90.00
_cell.angle_gamma   90.00
#
_symmetry.space_group_name_H-M   'P 1'
#
loop_
_entity.id
_entity.type
_entity.pdbx_description
1 polymer ?
#
loop_
_entity_poly.entity_id
_entity_poly.type
_entity_poly.pdbx_seq_one_letter_code
_entity_poly.pdbx_strand_id
1 'polypeptide(L)'
;MGNCYSMEEQKLYQQRRLQQHKQERQQLHFVKRNQENSASSAPQAPRNVKDLRKSPGYSNVDIFTYEEMTLATKHFRPDLIIGEGGFGIVYKGVIDENVRPGYKTVEVAIKELNREGFQGDREWLAEVNYLGQLRHSNLLKLIGYCCEDEHRLLVYEYMVSGNLERHLFRRVGSTLNWSRRMKIALDAAKGLAFLHGAERPVIYRDFKTSNILMDADFNAKLSDFGLAKDGPMGDQTHVSTRVMGTYGYAAPEYVMTGHLTSRSDVYGFGVVLLELLVGRTALDKSRPSREHNLVEWARPLLNHNKKLFRILDPRMEGQYSVKTAMKVAHLAYQCLSQNPKGRPLMSNVVDILENLQSTENPEAILQSGGSGLTLYKVPRDTPVTKSEKRLPSSSEREHNVQRSKPGKGRSKSEPPTDCILYSPSPDFR
;
A
#
# COMPACT_ATOMS: atom_id res chain seq x y z
N MET A 1 -9.83 21.10 39.73
CA MET A 1 -9.97 22.55 39.69
C MET A 1 -10.39 22.93 38.27
N GLY A 2 -11.67 23.22 38.08
CA GLY A 2 -12.23 23.56 36.78
C GLY A 2 -11.99 25.02 36.44
N ASN A 3 -11.41 25.29 35.29
CA ASN A 3 -11.26 26.65 34.75
C ASN A 3 -12.66 27.12 34.25
N CYS A 4 -13.35 27.93 35.07
CA CYS A 4 -14.47 28.77 34.63
C CYS A 4 -13.90 29.95 33.84
N TYR A 5 -13.97 29.91 32.53
CA TYR A 5 -13.80 31.11 31.71
C TYR A 5 -14.95 32.09 31.99
N SER A 6 -14.60 33.38 32.11
CA SER A 6 -15.62 34.39 32.31
C SER A 6 -16.57 34.50 31.10
N MET A 7 -17.80 34.91 31.28
CA MET A 7 -18.77 35.11 30.19
C MET A 7 -18.27 36.07 29.09
N GLU A 8 -17.39 36.98 29.43
CA GLU A 8 -16.71 37.90 28.46
C GLU A 8 -15.67 37.18 27.58
N GLU A 9 -14.89 36.29 28.17
CA GLU A 9 -13.91 35.50 27.39
C GLU A 9 -14.59 34.54 26.41
N GLN A 10 -15.74 33.95 26.79
CA GLN A 10 -16.55 33.14 25.90
C GLN A 10 -17.13 33.93 24.73
N LYS A 11 -17.63 35.17 24.97
CA LYS A 11 -18.12 36.09 23.94
C LYS A 11 -17.00 36.50 22.97
N LEU A 12 -15.83 36.81 23.51
CA LEU A 12 -14.65 37.18 22.71
C LEU A 12 -14.15 36.02 21.85
N TYR A 13 -14.17 34.81 22.38
CA TYR A 13 -13.83 33.60 21.65
C TYR A 13 -14.81 33.32 20.50
N GLN A 14 -16.11 33.45 20.75
CA GLN A 14 -17.14 33.30 19.70
C GLN A 14 -17.04 34.39 18.63
N GLN A 15 -16.75 35.64 18.99
CA GLN A 15 -16.55 36.72 18.02
C GLN A 15 -15.33 36.47 17.13
N ARG A 16 -14.20 36.00 17.70
CA ARG A 16 -13.00 35.64 16.92
C ARG A 16 -13.30 34.50 15.95
N ARG A 17 -14.04 33.49 16.38
CA ARG A 17 -14.45 32.35 15.54
C ARG A 17 -15.35 32.77 14.38
N LEU A 18 -16.29 33.69 14.61
CA LEU A 18 -17.15 34.27 13.58
C LEU A 18 -16.38 35.15 12.58
N GLN A 19 -15.36 35.88 13.04
CA GLN A 19 -14.49 36.65 12.15
C GLN A 19 -13.60 35.73 11.30
N GLN A 20 -13.05 34.66 11.87
CA GLN A 20 -12.32 33.64 11.12
C GLN A 20 -13.18 33.00 10.03
N HIS A 21 -14.39 32.55 10.34
CA HIS A 21 -15.31 32.01 9.34
C HIS A 21 -15.72 33.01 8.25
N LYS A 22 -15.81 34.29 8.57
CA LYS A 22 -16.05 35.33 7.54
C LYS A 22 -14.84 35.52 6.61
N GLN A 23 -13.61 35.49 7.16
CA GLN A 23 -12.39 35.57 6.37
C GLN A 23 -12.19 34.33 5.50
N GLU A 24 -12.47 33.13 6.01
CA GLU A 24 -12.42 31.87 5.24
C GLU A 24 -13.45 31.89 4.10
N ARG A 25 -14.67 32.37 4.33
CA ARG A 25 -15.69 32.52 3.27
C ARG A 25 -15.26 33.55 2.20
N GLN A 26 -14.64 34.65 2.59
CA GLN A 26 -14.12 35.65 1.64
C GLN A 26 -12.95 35.13 0.83
N GLN A 27 -12.03 34.37 1.44
CA GLN A 27 -10.96 33.67 0.73
C GLN A 27 -11.49 32.60 -0.24
N LEU A 28 -12.49 31.83 0.15
CA LEU A 28 -13.17 30.86 -0.72
C LEU A 28 -13.86 31.53 -1.92
N HIS A 29 -14.48 32.68 -1.74
CA HIS A 29 -15.07 33.45 -2.83
C HIS A 29 -14.00 34.07 -3.76
N PHE A 30 -12.90 34.53 -3.20
CA PHE A 30 -11.78 35.07 -3.98
C PHE A 30 -11.09 33.99 -4.82
N VAL A 31 -10.87 32.80 -4.24
CA VAL A 31 -10.32 31.63 -4.94
C VAL A 31 -11.26 31.15 -6.04
N LYS A 32 -12.57 31.10 -5.81
CA LYS A 32 -13.56 30.76 -6.85
C LYS A 32 -13.56 31.74 -8.02
N ARG A 33 -13.47 33.03 -7.75
CA ARG A 33 -13.50 34.11 -8.78
C ARG A 33 -12.22 34.10 -9.63
N ASN A 34 -11.07 33.75 -9.05
CA ASN A 34 -9.81 33.62 -9.79
C ASN A 34 -9.70 32.31 -10.57
N GLN A 35 -10.41 31.24 -10.17
CA GLN A 35 -10.50 30.00 -10.95
C GLN A 35 -11.37 30.13 -12.20
N GLU A 36 -12.34 31.05 -12.22
CA GLU A 36 -13.18 31.31 -13.40
C GLU A 36 -12.47 32.11 -14.47
N ASN A 37 -11.40 32.84 -14.11
CA ASN A 37 -10.68 33.75 -15.05
C ASN A 37 -9.37 33.17 -15.62
N SER A 38 -8.93 31.98 -15.18
CA SER A 38 -7.77 31.27 -15.76
C SER A 38 -8.21 30.01 -16.48
N ALA A 39 -9.02 30.17 -17.52
CA ALA A 39 -9.32 29.10 -18.47
C ALA A 39 -8.11 28.84 -19.38
N SER A 40 -7.06 28.25 -18.87
CA SER A 40 -6.09 27.55 -19.70
C SER A 40 -6.63 26.14 -19.97
N SER A 41 -6.59 25.72 -21.22
CA SER A 41 -7.19 24.54 -21.83
C SER A 41 -6.57 23.19 -21.39
N ALA A 42 -6.39 22.96 -20.10
CA ALA A 42 -6.04 21.64 -19.59
C ALA A 42 -7.32 20.77 -19.53
N PRO A 43 -7.31 19.55 -20.07
CA PRO A 43 -8.46 18.65 -19.96
C PRO A 43 -8.74 18.40 -18.47
N GLN A 44 -9.95 18.77 -18.02
CA GLN A 44 -10.37 18.53 -16.64
C GLN A 44 -10.63 17.03 -16.45
N ALA A 45 -10.31 16.51 -15.28
CA ALA A 45 -10.68 15.15 -14.90
C ALA A 45 -12.19 14.94 -15.08
N PRO A 46 -12.63 13.77 -15.61
CA PRO A 46 -14.04 13.51 -15.89
C PRO A 46 -14.86 13.63 -14.61
N ARG A 47 -15.99 14.33 -14.70
CA ARG A 47 -16.89 14.57 -13.57
C ARG A 47 -17.99 13.51 -13.45
N ASN A 48 -18.18 12.73 -14.51
CA ASN A 48 -19.19 11.69 -14.61
C ASN A 48 -18.82 10.66 -15.69
N VAL A 49 -19.57 9.55 -15.74
CA VAL A 49 -19.34 8.44 -16.69
C VAL A 49 -19.46 8.88 -18.16
N LYS A 50 -20.31 9.87 -18.48
CA LYS A 50 -20.46 10.37 -19.86
C LYS A 50 -19.21 11.14 -20.31
N ASP A 51 -18.55 11.84 -19.38
CA ASP A 51 -17.30 12.54 -19.64
C ASP A 51 -16.14 11.54 -19.80
N LEU A 52 -16.14 10.44 -19.03
CA LEU A 52 -15.22 9.33 -19.17
C LEU A 52 -15.21 8.78 -20.60
N ARG A 53 -16.38 8.48 -21.15
CA ARG A 53 -16.52 7.89 -22.48
C ARG A 53 -16.01 8.79 -23.61
N LYS A 54 -15.88 10.09 -23.37
CA LYS A 54 -15.39 11.10 -24.36
C LYS A 54 -13.91 11.39 -24.27
N SER A 55 -13.25 10.92 -23.20
CA SER A 55 -11.83 11.22 -22.98
C SER A 55 -10.93 10.30 -23.81
N PRO A 56 -9.91 10.84 -24.50
CA PRO A 56 -8.92 10.01 -25.20
C PRO A 56 -8.19 9.12 -24.19
N GLY A 57 -8.00 7.85 -24.49
CA GLY A 57 -7.29 6.89 -23.63
C GLY A 57 -8.16 5.80 -23.00
N TYR A 58 -9.48 5.94 -23.00
CA TYR A 58 -10.40 4.90 -22.49
C TYR A 58 -10.70 3.77 -23.49
N SER A 59 -10.14 3.80 -24.68
CA SER A 59 -10.32 2.76 -25.72
C SER A 59 -9.80 1.37 -25.34
N ASN A 60 -9.04 1.27 -24.24
CA ASN A 60 -8.39 0.03 -23.81
C ASN A 60 -9.01 -0.57 -22.52
N VAL A 61 -10.19 -0.14 -22.12
CA VAL A 61 -10.90 -0.63 -20.94
C VAL A 61 -12.28 -1.13 -21.38
N ASP A 62 -12.58 -2.40 -21.09
CA ASP A 62 -13.84 -3.01 -21.46
C ASP A 62 -15.01 -2.45 -20.62
N ILE A 63 -16.17 -2.29 -21.25
CA ILE A 63 -17.41 -1.99 -20.55
C ILE A 63 -18.19 -3.28 -20.45
N PHE A 64 -18.48 -3.72 -19.24
CA PHE A 64 -19.24 -4.92 -18.94
C PHE A 64 -20.66 -4.58 -18.51
N THR A 65 -21.60 -5.49 -18.81
CA THR A 65 -22.95 -5.42 -18.25
C THR A 65 -22.99 -6.02 -16.85
N TYR A 66 -24.03 -5.71 -16.07
CA TYR A 66 -24.21 -6.33 -14.75
C TYR A 66 -24.50 -7.84 -14.87
N GLU A 67 -25.19 -8.26 -15.93
CA GLU A 67 -25.42 -9.67 -16.23
C GLU A 67 -24.11 -10.44 -16.48
N GLU A 68 -23.19 -9.88 -17.27
CA GLU A 68 -21.84 -10.47 -17.47
C GLU A 68 -21.11 -10.61 -16.15
N MET A 69 -21.18 -9.61 -15.25
CA MET A 69 -20.55 -9.67 -13.93
C MET A 69 -21.20 -10.72 -13.02
N THR A 70 -22.52 -10.86 -13.11
CA THR A 70 -23.28 -11.91 -12.41
C THR A 70 -22.86 -13.30 -12.87
N LEU A 71 -22.70 -13.51 -14.17
CA LEU A 71 -22.22 -14.78 -14.74
C LEU A 71 -20.77 -15.05 -14.32
N ALA A 72 -19.88 -14.07 -14.47
CA ALA A 72 -18.46 -14.20 -14.14
C ALA A 72 -18.21 -14.56 -12.67
N THR A 73 -19.07 -14.13 -11.76
CA THR A 73 -19.00 -14.38 -10.30
C THR A 73 -19.91 -15.52 -9.84
N LYS A 74 -20.58 -16.22 -10.78
CA LYS A 74 -21.58 -17.25 -10.46
C LYS A 74 -22.66 -16.73 -9.50
N HIS A 75 -23.25 -15.59 -9.83
CA HIS A 75 -24.25 -14.87 -9.03
C HIS A 75 -23.69 -14.37 -7.68
N PHE A 76 -22.49 -13.77 -7.70
CA PHE A 76 -21.81 -13.19 -6.54
C PHE A 76 -21.73 -14.17 -5.34
N ARG A 77 -21.32 -15.41 -5.63
CA ARG A 77 -21.26 -16.47 -4.61
C ARG A 77 -20.33 -16.09 -3.46
N PRO A 78 -20.76 -16.30 -2.22
CA PRO A 78 -19.96 -15.95 -1.02
C PRO A 78 -18.60 -16.66 -0.93
N ASP A 79 -18.47 -17.88 -1.48
CA ASP A 79 -17.19 -18.62 -1.51
C ASP A 79 -16.17 -18.07 -2.51
N LEU A 80 -16.59 -17.14 -3.39
CA LEU A 80 -15.73 -16.41 -4.30
C LEU A 80 -15.25 -15.07 -3.74
N ILE A 81 -15.67 -14.69 -2.54
CA ILE A 81 -15.19 -13.46 -1.89
C ILE A 81 -13.72 -13.63 -1.53
N ILE A 82 -12.88 -12.74 -2.07
CA ILE A 82 -11.43 -12.67 -1.83
C ILE A 82 -11.01 -11.48 -0.99
N GLY A 83 -11.90 -10.51 -0.82
CA GLY A 83 -11.69 -9.32 0.00
C GLY A 83 -13.00 -8.62 0.31
N GLU A 84 -13.06 -8.00 1.51
CA GLU A 84 -14.19 -7.19 1.96
C GLU A 84 -13.63 -6.01 2.76
N GLY A 85 -14.18 -4.81 2.57
CA GLY A 85 -13.74 -3.61 3.25
C GLY A 85 -14.75 -2.48 3.12
N GLY A 86 -14.44 -1.31 3.68
CA GLY A 86 -15.32 -0.14 3.68
C GLY A 86 -15.73 0.35 2.27
N PHE A 87 -14.99 -0.02 1.25
CA PHE A 87 -15.24 0.37 -0.15
C PHE A 87 -16.03 -0.66 -0.96
N GLY A 88 -16.38 -1.81 -0.37
CA GLY A 88 -17.16 -2.85 -1.03
C GLY A 88 -16.57 -4.24 -0.89
N ILE A 89 -17.06 -5.15 -1.73
CA ILE A 89 -16.71 -6.57 -1.74
C ILE A 89 -15.95 -6.90 -3.02
N VAL A 90 -14.90 -7.70 -2.91
CA VAL A 90 -14.11 -8.17 -4.05
C VAL A 90 -14.32 -9.66 -4.25
N TYR A 91 -14.75 -10.04 -5.43
CA TYR A 91 -15.00 -11.42 -5.84
C TYR A 91 -13.91 -11.90 -6.79
N LYS A 92 -13.52 -13.16 -6.69
CA LYS A 92 -12.84 -13.86 -7.77
C LYS A 92 -13.88 -14.20 -8.86
N GLY A 93 -13.57 -13.89 -10.10
CA GLY A 93 -14.41 -14.20 -11.25
C GLY A 93 -13.62 -14.86 -12.38
N VAL A 94 -14.35 -15.37 -13.36
CA VAL A 94 -13.78 -15.86 -14.60
C VAL A 94 -14.61 -15.27 -15.74
N ILE A 95 -13.94 -14.61 -16.67
CA ILE A 95 -14.56 -14.17 -17.93
C ILE A 95 -14.10 -15.13 -19.01
N ASP A 96 -15.05 -15.76 -19.67
CA ASP A 96 -14.83 -16.72 -20.77
C ASP A 96 -15.85 -16.48 -21.88
N GLU A 97 -15.89 -17.40 -22.86
CA GLU A 97 -16.81 -17.39 -23.98
C GLU A 97 -18.31 -17.38 -23.57
N ASN A 98 -18.64 -18.00 -22.42
CA ASN A 98 -20.00 -18.03 -21.89
C ASN A 98 -20.44 -16.70 -21.28
N VAL A 99 -19.48 -15.94 -20.73
CA VAL A 99 -19.72 -14.61 -20.16
C VAL A 99 -19.77 -13.57 -21.27
N ARG A 100 -18.80 -13.63 -22.19
CA ARG A 100 -18.75 -12.72 -23.36
C ARG A 100 -18.21 -13.44 -24.57
N PRO A 101 -19.03 -13.59 -25.65
CA PRO A 101 -18.60 -14.23 -26.89
C PRO A 101 -17.32 -13.60 -27.47
N GLY A 102 -16.37 -14.44 -27.87
CA GLY A 102 -15.08 -14.04 -28.43
C GLY A 102 -14.04 -13.65 -27.36
N TYR A 103 -14.38 -13.75 -26.08
CA TYR A 103 -13.43 -13.41 -24.99
C TYR A 103 -12.57 -14.62 -24.60
N LYS A 104 -11.25 -14.42 -24.49
CA LYS A 104 -10.35 -15.46 -23.99
C LYS A 104 -10.57 -15.66 -22.49
N THR A 105 -10.60 -16.89 -22.04
CA THR A 105 -10.73 -17.22 -20.61
C THR A 105 -9.64 -16.54 -19.78
N VAL A 106 -10.06 -15.72 -18.82
CA VAL A 106 -9.19 -15.00 -17.90
C VAL A 106 -9.78 -14.98 -16.48
N GLU A 107 -8.94 -15.23 -15.49
CA GLU A 107 -9.29 -15.00 -14.09
C GLU A 107 -9.22 -13.51 -13.78
N VAL A 108 -10.20 -13.00 -13.06
CA VAL A 108 -10.36 -11.58 -12.73
C VAL A 108 -10.70 -11.39 -11.26
N ALA A 109 -10.39 -10.20 -10.73
CA ALA A 109 -10.92 -9.72 -9.46
C ALA A 109 -11.99 -8.67 -9.76
N ILE A 110 -13.20 -8.86 -9.26
CA ILE A 110 -14.35 -7.99 -9.50
C ILE A 110 -14.72 -7.31 -8.19
N LYS A 111 -14.49 -5.99 -8.10
CA LYS A 111 -14.81 -5.17 -6.92
C LYS A 111 -16.18 -4.55 -7.13
N GLU A 112 -17.16 -4.96 -6.34
CA GLU A 112 -18.46 -4.31 -6.25
C GLU A 112 -18.41 -3.24 -5.17
N LEU A 113 -18.66 -1.98 -5.53
CA LEU A 113 -18.63 -0.89 -4.56
C LEU A 113 -19.90 -0.85 -3.73
N ASN A 114 -19.75 -0.45 -2.47
CA ASN A 114 -20.87 -0.31 -1.55
C ASN A 114 -21.80 0.81 -2.04
N ARG A 115 -23.12 0.52 -2.14
CA ARG A 115 -24.14 1.41 -2.70
C ARG A 115 -24.48 2.59 -1.78
N GLU A 116 -24.16 2.49 -0.49
CA GLU A 116 -24.50 3.48 0.51
C GLU A 116 -23.44 4.60 0.56
N GLY A 117 -23.51 5.57 -0.37
CA GLY A 117 -22.79 6.82 -0.22
C GLY A 117 -22.24 7.45 -1.49
N PHE A 118 -22.39 8.76 -1.62
CA PHE A 118 -21.78 9.61 -2.67
C PHE A 118 -20.24 9.52 -2.76
N GLN A 119 -19.59 8.93 -1.78
CA GLN A 119 -18.14 8.75 -1.74
C GLN A 119 -17.71 7.59 -2.65
N GLY A 120 -18.47 6.49 -2.69
CA GLY A 120 -18.18 5.34 -3.55
C GLY A 120 -18.14 5.69 -5.03
N ASP A 121 -19.10 6.47 -5.52
CA ASP A 121 -19.13 6.91 -6.92
C ASP A 121 -17.90 7.73 -7.32
N ARG A 122 -17.40 8.60 -6.43
CA ARG A 122 -16.20 9.41 -6.69
C ARG A 122 -14.93 8.56 -6.73
N GLU A 123 -14.83 7.60 -5.83
CA GLU A 123 -13.69 6.68 -5.75
C GLU A 123 -13.68 5.75 -6.97
N TRP A 124 -14.85 5.19 -7.32
CA TRP A 124 -15.01 4.40 -8.54
C TRP A 124 -14.59 5.19 -9.78
N LEU A 125 -15.07 6.43 -9.91
CA LEU A 125 -14.73 7.30 -11.03
C LEU A 125 -13.23 7.61 -11.07
N ALA A 126 -12.59 7.82 -9.92
CA ALA A 126 -11.16 8.05 -9.81
C ALA A 126 -10.37 6.80 -10.25
N GLU A 127 -10.75 5.60 -9.80
CA GLU A 127 -10.11 4.37 -10.20
C GLU A 127 -10.21 4.13 -11.71
N VAL A 128 -11.40 4.28 -12.29
CA VAL A 128 -11.57 4.17 -13.75
C VAL A 128 -10.75 5.22 -14.48
N ASN A 129 -10.74 6.47 -13.99
CA ASN A 129 -9.99 7.55 -14.61
C ASN A 129 -8.48 7.29 -14.61
N TYR A 130 -7.88 6.95 -13.46
CA TYR A 130 -6.44 6.75 -13.38
C TYR A 130 -6.01 5.42 -14.00
N LEU A 131 -6.59 4.30 -13.62
CA LEU A 131 -6.19 2.99 -14.12
C LEU A 131 -6.65 2.74 -15.56
N GLY A 132 -7.62 3.49 -16.07
CA GLY A 132 -7.99 3.48 -17.49
C GLY A 132 -6.92 4.06 -18.40
N GLN A 133 -6.15 5.04 -17.92
CA GLN A 133 -5.13 5.76 -18.68
C GLN A 133 -3.70 5.34 -18.36
N LEU A 134 -3.41 5.02 -17.07
CA LEU A 134 -2.07 4.69 -16.62
C LEU A 134 -1.77 3.20 -16.82
N ARG A 135 -0.64 2.90 -17.45
CA ARG A 135 -0.17 1.53 -17.69
C ARG A 135 1.29 1.40 -17.25
N HIS A 136 1.52 0.54 -16.27
CA HIS A 136 2.86 0.23 -15.77
C HIS A 136 2.88 -1.18 -15.17
N SER A 137 4.03 -1.88 -15.24
CA SER A 137 4.19 -3.24 -14.71
C SER A 137 3.88 -3.36 -13.21
N ASN A 138 4.10 -2.28 -12.44
CA ASN A 138 3.86 -2.22 -11.01
C ASN A 138 2.59 -1.46 -10.62
N LEU A 139 1.65 -1.31 -11.55
CA LEU A 139 0.28 -0.86 -11.28
C LEU A 139 -0.70 -1.97 -11.64
N LEU A 140 -1.74 -2.14 -10.82
CA LEU A 140 -2.81 -3.11 -11.08
C LEU A 140 -3.52 -2.75 -12.38
N LYS A 141 -3.65 -3.72 -13.27
CA LYS A 141 -4.33 -3.52 -14.56
C LYS A 141 -5.84 -3.52 -14.36
N LEU A 142 -6.48 -2.42 -14.69
CA LEU A 142 -7.93 -2.39 -14.88
C LEU A 142 -8.25 -3.00 -16.25
N ILE A 143 -9.04 -4.07 -16.26
CA ILE A 143 -9.51 -4.76 -17.46
C ILE A 143 -10.77 -4.07 -17.97
N GLY A 144 -11.70 -3.75 -17.05
CA GLY A 144 -12.96 -3.14 -17.41
C GLY A 144 -13.74 -2.63 -16.21
N TYR A 145 -14.95 -2.17 -16.47
CA TYR A 145 -15.88 -1.71 -15.46
C TYR A 145 -17.33 -1.97 -15.86
N CYS A 146 -18.23 -2.06 -14.88
CA CYS A 146 -19.68 -2.00 -15.08
C CYS A 146 -20.23 -0.74 -14.43
N CYS A 147 -21.12 -0.05 -15.13
CA CYS A 147 -21.84 1.12 -14.66
C CYS A 147 -23.27 1.06 -15.22
N GLU A 148 -24.10 0.24 -14.62
CA GLU A 148 -25.52 0.08 -14.96
C GLU A 148 -26.35 0.35 -13.73
N ASP A 149 -27.40 1.11 -13.88
CA ASP A 149 -28.31 1.52 -12.82
C ASP A 149 -27.55 2.01 -11.57
N GLU A 150 -27.74 1.33 -10.45
CA GLU A 150 -27.06 1.62 -9.19
C GLU A 150 -25.75 0.83 -9.01
N HIS A 151 -25.41 -0.07 -9.95
CA HIS A 151 -24.26 -0.95 -9.84
C HIS A 151 -22.99 -0.26 -10.33
N ARG A 152 -21.95 -0.33 -9.52
CA ARG A 152 -20.59 0.17 -9.81
C ARG A 152 -19.59 -0.92 -9.53
N LEU A 153 -19.11 -1.56 -10.59
CA LEU A 153 -18.12 -2.64 -10.48
C LEU A 153 -16.84 -2.29 -11.23
N LEU A 154 -15.74 -2.79 -10.72
CA LEU A 154 -14.41 -2.64 -11.32
C LEU A 154 -13.84 -4.05 -11.54
N VAL A 155 -13.29 -4.29 -12.72
CA VAL A 155 -12.75 -5.59 -13.14
C VAL A 155 -11.25 -5.45 -13.31
N TYR A 156 -10.49 -6.18 -12.51
CA TYR A 156 -9.03 -6.15 -12.51
C TYR A 156 -8.42 -7.50 -12.87
N GLU A 157 -7.16 -7.49 -13.27
CA GLU A 157 -6.38 -8.72 -13.31
C GLU A 157 -6.37 -9.39 -11.91
N TYR A 158 -6.41 -10.73 -11.89
CA TYR A 158 -6.42 -11.46 -10.64
C TYR A 158 -5.01 -11.62 -10.07
N MET A 159 -4.78 -11.16 -8.84
CA MET A 159 -3.51 -11.24 -8.14
C MET A 159 -3.52 -12.42 -7.17
N VAL A 160 -3.02 -13.56 -7.63
CA VAL A 160 -3.18 -14.87 -6.94
C VAL A 160 -2.57 -14.91 -5.55
N SER A 161 -1.49 -14.16 -5.30
CA SER A 161 -0.84 -14.13 -3.99
C SER A 161 -1.48 -13.12 -3.02
N GLY A 162 -2.50 -12.36 -3.47
CA GLY A 162 -3.18 -11.38 -2.62
C GLY A 162 -2.28 -10.21 -2.21
N ASN A 163 -2.49 -9.65 -1.01
CA ASN A 163 -1.79 -8.45 -0.57
C ASN A 163 -0.60 -8.73 0.36
N LEU A 164 0.30 -7.74 0.45
CA LEU A 164 1.51 -7.81 1.28
C LEU A 164 1.20 -7.93 2.78
N GLU A 165 0.13 -7.31 3.25
CA GLU A 165 -0.28 -7.35 4.66
C GLU A 165 -0.48 -8.79 5.16
N ARG A 166 -1.18 -9.63 4.38
CA ARG A 166 -1.44 -11.04 4.74
C ARG A 166 -0.15 -11.84 4.89
N HIS A 167 0.82 -11.63 4.00
CA HIS A 167 2.09 -12.36 4.04
C HIS A 167 3.02 -11.86 5.15
N LEU A 168 3.01 -10.56 5.42
CA LEU A 168 3.93 -9.97 6.38
C LEU A 168 3.48 -10.18 7.83
N PHE A 169 2.16 -10.06 8.10
CA PHE A 169 1.61 -10.04 9.46
C PHE A 169 0.77 -11.27 9.80
N ARG A 170 -0.07 -11.75 8.90
CA ARG A 170 -0.98 -12.88 9.18
C ARG A 170 -0.33 -14.26 9.03
N ARG A 171 0.91 -14.32 8.57
CA ARG A 171 1.71 -15.55 8.41
C ARG A 171 1.01 -16.60 7.54
N VAL A 172 0.25 -16.19 6.56
CA VAL A 172 -0.37 -17.09 5.58
C VAL A 172 0.67 -17.41 4.50
N GLY A 173 1.00 -18.68 4.33
CA GLY A 173 1.99 -19.14 3.36
C GLY A 173 3.45 -19.07 3.86
N SER A 174 4.41 -19.09 2.94
CA SER A 174 5.85 -19.00 3.23
C SER A 174 6.23 -17.61 3.71
N THR A 175 7.11 -17.55 4.70
CA THR A 175 7.65 -16.29 5.22
C THR A 175 8.39 -15.55 4.11
N LEU A 176 8.10 -14.25 3.93
CA LEU A 176 8.84 -13.39 3.02
C LEU A 176 10.28 -13.23 3.53
N ASN A 177 11.23 -13.75 2.78
CA ASN A 177 12.66 -13.58 3.03
C ASN A 177 13.13 -12.16 2.66
N TRP A 178 14.37 -11.82 3.02
CA TRP A 178 14.96 -10.51 2.75
C TRP A 178 14.87 -10.13 1.27
N SER A 179 15.31 -10.99 0.37
CA SER A 179 15.33 -10.71 -1.07
C SER A 179 13.92 -10.41 -1.63
N ARG A 180 12.92 -11.21 -1.26
CA ARG A 180 11.53 -10.94 -1.66
C ARG A 180 11.00 -9.62 -1.11
N ARG A 181 11.32 -9.28 0.15
CA ARG A 181 10.89 -8.00 0.74
C ARG A 181 11.52 -6.82 0.01
N MET A 182 12.79 -6.91 -0.36
CA MET A 182 13.47 -5.85 -1.11
C MET A 182 12.95 -5.76 -2.54
N LYS A 183 12.63 -6.88 -3.18
CA LYS A 183 11.96 -6.90 -4.49
C LYS A 183 10.61 -6.22 -4.45
N ILE A 184 9.76 -6.56 -3.48
CA ILE A 184 8.44 -5.93 -3.30
C ILE A 184 8.60 -4.42 -3.04
N ALA A 185 9.55 -4.01 -2.21
CA ALA A 185 9.84 -2.60 -1.98
C ALA A 185 10.25 -1.87 -3.26
N LEU A 186 11.12 -2.48 -4.08
CA LEU A 186 11.55 -1.92 -5.36
C LEU A 186 10.39 -1.81 -6.35
N ASP A 187 9.59 -2.86 -6.50
CA ASP A 187 8.43 -2.88 -7.39
C ASP A 187 7.42 -1.78 -7.02
N ALA A 188 7.12 -1.65 -5.72
CA ALA A 188 6.24 -0.61 -5.22
C ALA A 188 6.83 0.80 -5.42
N ALA A 189 8.15 0.96 -5.24
CA ALA A 189 8.84 2.22 -5.50
C ALA A 189 8.77 2.61 -7.00
N LYS A 190 8.92 1.64 -7.91
CA LYS A 190 8.76 1.85 -9.36
C LYS A 190 7.35 2.32 -9.72
N GLY A 191 6.33 1.71 -9.13
CA GLY A 191 4.94 2.14 -9.31
C GLY A 191 4.74 3.60 -8.88
N LEU A 192 5.20 3.99 -7.69
CA LEU A 192 5.12 5.39 -7.23
C LEU A 192 5.98 6.35 -8.06
N ALA A 193 7.19 5.94 -8.45
CA ALA A 193 8.06 6.77 -9.29
C ALA A 193 7.42 7.06 -10.64
N PHE A 194 6.75 6.08 -11.24
CA PHE A 194 5.98 6.25 -12.47
C PHE A 194 4.85 7.27 -12.30
N LEU A 195 4.07 7.16 -11.22
CA LEU A 195 2.97 8.10 -10.94
C LEU A 195 3.46 9.54 -10.73
N HIS A 196 4.54 9.70 -9.98
CA HIS A 196 5.11 11.01 -9.66
C HIS A 196 5.84 11.65 -10.85
N GLY A 197 6.38 10.85 -11.76
CA GLY A 197 7.12 11.28 -12.95
C GLY A 197 6.27 11.41 -14.21
N ALA A 198 4.96 11.15 -14.15
CA ALA A 198 4.08 11.29 -15.29
C ALA A 198 4.01 12.77 -15.75
N GLU A 199 3.68 13.02 -17.02
CA GLU A 199 3.47 14.37 -17.55
C GLU A 199 2.45 15.17 -16.72
N ARG A 200 1.42 14.46 -16.24
CA ARG A 200 0.50 14.93 -15.20
C ARG A 200 0.76 14.10 -13.95
N PRO A 201 1.54 14.61 -12.99
CA PRO A 201 1.89 13.87 -11.80
C PRO A 201 0.65 13.44 -11.03
N VAL A 202 0.65 12.19 -10.55
CA VAL A 202 -0.44 11.64 -9.73
C VAL A 202 0.08 11.34 -8.34
N ILE A 203 -0.64 11.81 -7.32
CA ILE A 203 -0.40 11.49 -5.91
C ILE A 203 -1.32 10.34 -5.55
N TYR A 204 -0.74 9.23 -5.11
CA TYR A 204 -1.46 7.99 -4.84
C TYR A 204 -2.30 8.05 -3.55
N ARG A 205 -1.74 8.69 -2.48
CA ARG A 205 -2.43 9.12 -1.27
C ARG A 205 -2.74 8.03 -0.23
N ASP A 206 -2.95 6.77 -0.61
CA ASP A 206 -3.25 5.67 0.34
C ASP A 206 -2.24 4.53 0.21
N PHE A 207 -0.95 4.85 0.34
CA PHE A 207 0.13 3.88 0.25
C PHE A 207 0.23 3.08 1.56
N LYS A 208 -0.13 1.79 1.51
CA LYS A 208 -0.14 0.85 2.65
C LYS A 208 0.05 -0.59 2.19
N THR A 209 0.39 -1.49 3.09
CA THR A 209 0.65 -2.91 2.78
C THR A 209 -0.55 -3.66 2.22
N SER A 210 -1.79 -3.30 2.61
CA SER A 210 -3.00 -3.93 2.05
C SER A 210 -3.28 -3.55 0.60
N ASN A 211 -2.75 -2.40 0.12
CA ASN A 211 -2.91 -1.92 -1.25
C ASN A 211 -1.76 -2.33 -2.19
N ILE A 212 -0.81 -3.14 -1.71
CA ILE A 212 0.27 -3.74 -2.50
C ILE A 212 -0.11 -5.19 -2.75
N LEU A 213 -0.55 -5.51 -3.97
CA LEU A 213 -0.93 -6.85 -4.40
C LEU A 213 0.23 -7.55 -5.08
N MET A 214 0.23 -8.89 -5.02
CA MET A 214 1.30 -9.71 -5.58
C MET A 214 0.76 -10.80 -6.51
N ASP A 215 1.44 -11.00 -7.63
CA ASP A 215 1.19 -12.12 -8.52
C ASP A 215 1.83 -13.44 -8.01
N ALA A 216 1.82 -14.51 -8.82
CA ALA A 216 2.38 -15.82 -8.47
C ALA A 216 3.89 -15.76 -8.17
N ASP A 217 4.62 -14.86 -8.85
CA ASP A 217 6.06 -14.69 -8.74
C ASP A 217 6.45 -13.64 -7.69
N PHE A 218 5.47 -13.14 -6.93
CA PHE A 218 5.65 -12.05 -5.97
C PHE A 218 6.13 -10.73 -6.62
N ASN A 219 5.74 -10.47 -7.87
CA ASN A 219 5.86 -9.13 -8.43
C ASN A 219 4.76 -8.25 -7.81
N ALA A 220 5.16 -7.09 -7.27
CA ALA A 220 4.24 -6.23 -6.57
C ALA A 220 3.60 -5.19 -7.51
N LYS A 221 2.31 -4.94 -7.31
CA LYS A 221 1.53 -3.92 -8.02
C LYS A 221 0.71 -3.09 -7.06
N LEU A 222 0.67 -1.78 -7.29
CA LEU A 222 -0.18 -0.85 -6.54
C LEU A 222 -1.62 -0.98 -7.01
N SER A 223 -2.55 -1.09 -6.06
CA SER A 223 -4.00 -1.21 -6.27
C SER A 223 -4.74 -0.08 -5.57
N ASP A 224 -6.05 0.01 -5.73
CA ASP A 224 -6.94 0.97 -5.05
C ASP A 224 -6.56 2.45 -5.27
N PHE A 225 -6.96 2.96 -6.45
CA PHE A 225 -6.72 4.35 -6.86
C PHE A 225 -7.88 5.30 -6.53
N GLY A 226 -8.84 4.85 -5.74
CA GLY A 226 -10.04 5.64 -5.39
C GLY A 226 -9.73 6.98 -4.71
N LEU A 227 -8.62 7.07 -3.99
CA LEU A 227 -8.17 8.30 -3.32
C LEU A 227 -7.11 9.08 -4.10
N ALA A 228 -6.64 8.58 -5.24
CA ALA A 228 -5.61 9.24 -6.04
C ALA A 228 -6.04 10.63 -6.50
N LYS A 229 -5.07 11.52 -6.69
CA LYS A 229 -5.29 12.90 -7.16
C LYS A 229 -4.20 13.37 -8.09
N ASP A 230 -4.60 14.24 -9.03
CA ASP A 230 -3.63 15.01 -9.80
C ASP A 230 -2.74 15.81 -8.84
N GLY A 231 -1.44 15.77 -9.08
CA GLY A 231 -0.46 16.56 -8.34
C GLY A 231 -0.50 18.04 -8.70
N PRO A 232 0.28 18.85 -8.00
CA PRO A 232 0.38 20.28 -8.29
C PRO A 232 0.99 20.51 -9.69
N MET A 233 0.46 21.47 -10.44
CA MET A 233 0.91 21.83 -11.77
C MET A 233 1.28 23.32 -11.83
N GLY A 234 2.19 23.69 -12.75
CA GLY A 234 2.68 25.07 -12.88
C GLY A 234 3.32 25.57 -11.59
N ASP A 235 2.91 26.73 -11.11
CA ASP A 235 3.45 27.37 -9.90
C ASP A 235 2.89 26.83 -8.58
N GLN A 236 2.02 25.81 -8.64
CA GLN A 236 1.45 25.20 -7.44
C GLN A 236 2.48 24.35 -6.72
N THR A 237 2.58 24.51 -5.40
CA THR A 237 3.50 23.73 -4.55
C THR A 237 2.85 22.49 -3.94
N HIS A 238 1.52 22.45 -3.84
CA HIS A 238 0.73 21.38 -3.23
C HIS A 238 -0.72 21.42 -3.72
N VAL A 239 -1.45 20.37 -3.43
CA VAL A 239 -2.90 20.29 -3.62
C VAL A 239 -3.57 20.39 -2.25
N SER A 240 -4.37 21.44 -2.02
CA SER A 240 -5.17 21.57 -0.81
C SER A 240 -6.39 20.65 -0.90
N THR A 241 -6.54 19.75 0.07
CA THR A 241 -7.63 18.77 0.07
C THR A 241 -7.98 18.33 1.49
N ARG A 242 -9.22 17.83 1.68
CA ARG A 242 -9.59 17.15 2.91
C ARG A 242 -8.59 16.01 3.18
N VAL A 243 -8.17 15.85 4.44
CA VAL A 243 -7.30 14.75 4.85
C VAL A 243 -8.06 13.44 4.69
N MET A 244 -7.49 12.53 3.92
CA MET A 244 -8.00 11.18 3.66
C MET A 244 -6.80 10.22 3.55
N GLY A 245 -7.07 8.92 3.59
CA GLY A 245 -6.07 7.87 3.61
C GLY A 245 -6.08 7.13 4.95
N THR A 246 -5.11 6.26 5.16
CA THR A 246 -5.08 5.35 6.32
C THR A 246 -4.23 5.93 7.46
N TYR A 247 -4.78 5.95 8.68
CA TYR A 247 -4.06 6.41 9.87
C TYR A 247 -2.80 5.56 10.10
N GLY A 248 -1.69 6.20 10.45
CA GLY A 248 -0.37 5.55 10.62
C GLY A 248 0.51 5.61 9.36
N TYR A 249 -0.07 5.79 8.16
CA TYR A 249 0.67 5.95 6.90
C TYR A 249 0.66 7.38 6.36
N ALA A 250 -0.30 8.20 6.78
CA ALA A 250 -0.41 9.58 6.33
C ALA A 250 0.73 10.45 6.85
N ALA A 251 1.30 11.28 5.98
CA ALA A 251 2.39 12.18 6.31
C ALA A 251 1.93 13.27 7.31
N PRO A 252 2.77 13.64 8.30
CA PRO A 252 2.37 14.55 9.38
C PRO A 252 1.97 15.94 8.88
N GLU A 253 2.67 16.51 7.88
CA GLU A 253 2.31 17.80 7.29
C GLU A 253 0.95 17.75 6.59
N TYR A 254 0.66 16.63 5.92
CA TYR A 254 -0.63 16.45 5.26
C TYR A 254 -1.78 16.36 6.27
N VAL A 255 -1.58 15.61 7.35
CA VAL A 255 -2.57 15.51 8.45
C VAL A 255 -2.82 16.86 9.10
N MET A 256 -1.77 17.67 9.31
CA MET A 256 -1.89 18.96 10.00
C MET A 256 -2.44 20.09 9.12
N THR A 257 -2.13 20.09 7.81
CA THR A 257 -2.39 21.25 6.95
C THR A 257 -3.34 20.97 5.79
N GLY A 258 -3.58 19.69 5.46
CA GLY A 258 -4.31 19.31 4.24
C GLY A 258 -3.50 19.52 2.95
N HIS A 259 -2.21 19.88 3.04
CA HIS A 259 -1.34 20.09 1.89
C HIS A 259 -0.77 18.75 1.41
N LEU A 260 -1.32 18.27 0.31
CA LEU A 260 -0.95 17.00 -0.29
C LEU A 260 0.11 17.19 -1.39
N THR A 261 1.16 16.39 -1.38
CA THR A 261 2.23 16.39 -2.39
C THR A 261 2.71 14.96 -2.64
N SER A 262 3.50 14.75 -3.70
CA SER A 262 4.20 13.47 -3.93
C SER A 262 5.12 13.07 -2.75
N ARG A 263 5.61 14.05 -1.98
CA ARG A 263 6.41 13.78 -0.77
C ARG A 263 5.57 13.17 0.37
N SER A 264 4.25 13.33 0.33
CA SER A 264 3.34 12.66 1.26
C SER A 264 3.28 11.15 0.98
N ASP A 265 3.29 10.73 -0.30
CA ASP A 265 3.40 9.31 -0.68
C ASP A 265 4.76 8.71 -0.29
N VAL A 266 5.85 9.50 -0.41
CA VAL A 266 7.18 9.05 0.03
C VAL A 266 7.22 8.72 1.52
N TYR A 267 6.48 9.47 2.34
CA TYR A 267 6.34 9.15 3.77
C TYR A 267 5.62 7.80 3.96
N GLY A 268 4.47 7.60 3.29
CA GLY A 268 3.75 6.32 3.32
C GLY A 268 4.62 5.14 2.86
N PHE A 269 5.41 5.34 1.79
CA PHE A 269 6.41 4.37 1.36
C PHE A 269 7.44 4.07 2.47
N GLY A 270 7.92 5.10 3.17
CA GLY A 270 8.83 4.96 4.32
C GLY A 270 8.22 4.12 5.44
N VAL A 271 6.91 4.25 5.69
CA VAL A 271 6.19 3.43 6.68
C VAL A 271 6.16 1.97 6.24
N VAL A 272 5.78 1.68 5.00
CA VAL A 272 5.77 0.30 4.46
C VAL A 272 7.18 -0.30 4.43
N LEU A 273 8.21 0.47 4.07
CA LEU A 273 9.59 -0.02 4.11
C LEU A 273 10.01 -0.37 5.54
N LEU A 274 9.57 0.42 6.53
CA LEU A 274 9.79 0.13 7.94
C LEU A 274 9.06 -1.15 8.38
N GLU A 275 7.81 -1.36 7.94
CA GLU A 275 7.05 -2.60 8.18
C GLU A 275 7.76 -3.82 7.58
N LEU A 276 8.31 -3.70 6.36
CA LEU A 276 9.10 -4.74 5.72
C LEU A 276 10.37 -5.08 6.51
N LEU A 277 11.04 -4.08 7.09
CA LEU A 277 12.25 -4.28 7.90
C LEU A 277 11.95 -4.91 9.26
N VAL A 278 10.90 -4.46 9.94
CA VAL A 278 10.63 -4.81 11.34
C VAL A 278 9.64 -5.98 11.46
N GLY A 279 8.81 -6.23 10.43
CA GLY A 279 7.78 -7.27 10.46
C GLY A 279 6.63 -6.95 11.41
N ARG A 280 6.36 -5.66 11.66
CA ARG A 280 5.27 -5.16 12.52
C ARG A 280 4.39 -4.19 11.74
N THR A 281 3.11 -4.15 12.09
CA THR A 281 2.14 -3.21 11.52
C THR A 281 2.42 -1.77 11.97
N ALA A 282 2.08 -0.79 11.12
CA ALA A 282 2.26 0.64 11.40
C ALA A 282 1.61 1.07 12.72
N LEU A 283 0.47 0.47 13.06
CA LEU A 283 -0.23 0.68 14.31
C LEU A 283 -0.60 -0.66 14.96
N ASP A 284 -0.23 -0.84 16.22
CA ASP A 284 -0.53 -2.03 17.01
C ASP A 284 -0.86 -1.66 18.45
N LYS A 285 -2.15 -1.57 18.77
CA LYS A 285 -2.65 -1.24 20.12
C LYS A 285 -2.45 -2.39 21.15
N SER A 286 -2.09 -3.59 20.71
CA SER A 286 -1.81 -4.72 21.60
C SER A 286 -0.47 -4.63 22.30
N ARG A 287 0.42 -3.72 21.84
CA ARG A 287 1.75 -3.49 22.39
C ARG A 287 1.76 -2.45 23.51
N PRO A 288 2.88 -2.31 24.23
CA PRO A 288 3.06 -1.20 25.18
C PRO A 288 2.84 0.15 24.50
N SER A 289 2.23 1.12 25.18
CA SER A 289 1.81 2.43 24.61
C SER A 289 2.89 3.14 23.80
N ARG A 290 4.16 3.06 24.24
CA ARG A 290 5.32 3.62 23.52
C ARG A 290 5.64 2.94 22.19
N GLU A 291 5.05 1.78 21.92
CA GLU A 291 5.26 0.97 20.72
C GLU A 291 4.00 0.86 19.84
N HIS A 292 2.89 1.54 20.21
CA HIS A 292 1.66 1.54 19.45
C HIS A 292 1.86 2.09 18.02
N ASN A 293 2.68 3.14 17.88
CA ASN A 293 3.03 3.72 16.59
C ASN A 293 4.44 3.26 16.20
N LEU A 294 4.51 2.48 15.12
CA LEU A 294 5.76 1.91 14.64
C LEU A 294 6.79 2.98 14.27
N VAL A 295 6.36 4.07 13.62
CA VAL A 295 7.27 5.15 13.19
C VAL A 295 7.86 5.88 14.39
N GLU A 296 7.05 6.26 15.36
CA GLU A 296 7.50 6.95 16.57
C GLU A 296 8.51 6.11 17.35
N TRP A 297 8.23 4.82 17.45
CA TRP A 297 9.09 3.89 18.18
C TRP A 297 10.39 3.55 17.42
N ALA A 298 10.30 3.15 16.15
CA ALA A 298 11.42 2.57 15.43
C ALA A 298 12.31 3.59 14.71
N ARG A 299 11.75 4.71 14.20
CA ARG A 299 12.52 5.69 13.42
C ARG A 299 13.76 6.20 14.15
N PRO A 300 13.75 6.53 15.47
CA PRO A 300 14.95 6.96 16.18
C PRO A 300 16.04 5.87 16.28
N LEU A 301 15.67 4.60 16.07
CA LEU A 301 16.57 3.46 16.19
C LEU A 301 17.27 3.12 14.87
N LEU A 302 16.71 3.56 13.72
CA LEU A 302 17.21 3.22 12.38
C LEU A 302 18.64 3.72 12.10
N ASN A 303 19.04 4.84 12.69
CA ASN A 303 20.38 5.41 12.51
C ASN A 303 21.40 4.93 13.55
N HIS A 304 21.02 3.98 14.42
CA HIS A 304 21.90 3.46 15.45
C HIS A 304 22.23 1.99 15.19
N ASN A 305 23.41 1.69 14.64
CA ASN A 305 23.81 0.35 14.21
C ASN A 305 23.46 -0.75 15.22
N LYS A 306 23.86 -0.62 16.50
CA LYS A 306 23.59 -1.62 17.52
C LYS A 306 22.10 -1.77 17.86
N LYS A 307 21.29 -0.70 17.72
CA LYS A 307 19.86 -0.71 18.02
C LYS A 307 19.05 -1.20 16.84
N LEU A 308 19.47 -0.89 15.60
CA LEU A 308 18.83 -1.34 14.37
C LEU A 308 18.66 -2.86 14.36
N PHE A 309 19.73 -3.62 14.58
CA PHE A 309 19.69 -5.09 14.51
C PHE A 309 18.81 -5.74 15.59
N ARG A 310 18.44 -5.00 16.65
CA ARG A 310 17.49 -5.49 17.67
C ARG A 310 16.04 -5.34 17.27
N ILE A 311 15.74 -4.50 16.28
CA ILE A 311 14.37 -4.23 15.84
C ILE A 311 14.06 -4.87 14.47
N LEU A 312 15.08 -5.31 13.71
CA LEU A 312 14.84 -6.05 12.47
C LEU A 312 14.07 -7.34 12.75
N ASP A 313 13.24 -7.73 11.80
CA ASP A 313 12.47 -8.95 11.86
C ASP A 313 13.40 -10.17 11.98
N PRO A 314 13.36 -10.94 13.09
CA PRO A 314 14.24 -12.08 13.29
C PRO A 314 14.07 -13.17 12.23
N ARG A 315 12.94 -13.20 11.51
CA ARG A 315 12.71 -14.12 10.38
C ARG A 315 13.65 -13.90 9.21
N MET A 316 14.35 -12.75 9.16
CA MET A 316 15.33 -12.43 8.12
C MET A 316 16.78 -12.57 8.61
N GLU A 317 17.01 -13.07 9.83
CA GLU A 317 18.37 -13.21 10.36
C GLU A 317 19.23 -14.10 9.46
N GLY A 318 20.47 -13.66 9.18
CA GLY A 318 21.39 -14.37 8.29
C GLY A 318 21.13 -14.21 6.79
N GLN A 319 20.08 -13.48 6.37
CA GLN A 319 19.69 -13.35 4.96
C GLN A 319 20.17 -12.04 4.30
N TYR A 320 20.81 -11.16 5.03
CA TYR A 320 21.26 -9.84 4.54
C TYR A 320 22.65 -9.49 5.04
N SER A 321 23.37 -8.67 4.28
CA SER A 321 24.62 -8.08 4.78
C SER A 321 24.33 -6.92 5.74
N VAL A 322 25.18 -6.75 6.76
CA VAL A 322 25.09 -5.61 7.69
C VAL A 322 25.04 -4.29 6.93
N LYS A 323 25.89 -4.16 5.90
CA LYS A 323 26.00 -2.95 5.07
C LYS A 323 24.70 -2.66 4.31
N THR A 324 24.06 -3.67 3.74
CA THR A 324 22.79 -3.53 3.01
C THR A 324 21.66 -3.17 3.95
N ALA A 325 21.52 -3.88 5.09
CA ALA A 325 20.49 -3.57 6.08
C ALA A 325 20.57 -2.13 6.60
N MET A 326 21.79 -1.63 6.85
CA MET A 326 22.00 -0.24 7.26
C MET A 326 21.60 0.77 6.18
N LYS A 327 21.91 0.48 4.90
CA LYS A 327 21.52 1.37 3.79
C LYS A 327 19.99 1.43 3.62
N VAL A 328 19.30 0.28 3.70
CA VAL A 328 17.82 0.25 3.62
C VAL A 328 17.18 0.94 4.82
N ALA A 329 17.72 0.73 6.02
CA ALA A 329 17.25 1.42 7.23
C ALA A 329 17.45 2.94 7.14
N HIS A 330 18.58 3.39 6.59
CA HIS A 330 18.83 4.81 6.36
C HIS A 330 17.87 5.41 5.33
N LEU A 331 17.57 4.67 4.25
CA LEU A 331 16.56 5.06 3.26
C LEU A 331 15.18 5.21 3.91
N ALA A 332 14.75 4.24 4.72
CA ALA A 332 13.49 4.34 5.48
C ALA A 332 13.49 5.58 6.39
N TYR A 333 14.60 5.84 7.11
CA TYR A 333 14.75 7.03 7.95
C TYR A 333 14.59 8.34 7.17
N GLN A 334 15.17 8.43 5.96
CA GLN A 334 15.04 9.61 5.09
C GLN A 334 13.61 9.79 4.60
N CYS A 335 12.94 8.70 4.14
CA CYS A 335 11.55 8.75 3.71
C CYS A 335 10.61 9.21 4.84
N LEU A 336 10.90 8.85 6.08
CA LEU A 336 10.15 9.22 7.28
C LEU A 336 10.53 10.59 7.87
N SER A 337 11.25 11.45 7.13
CA SER A 337 11.58 12.80 7.59
C SER A 337 10.32 13.61 7.90
N GLN A 338 10.32 14.33 9.03
CA GLN A 338 9.25 15.27 9.39
C GLN A 338 9.15 16.41 8.36
N ASN A 339 10.31 16.88 7.86
CA ASN A 339 10.34 17.87 6.80
C ASN A 339 10.15 17.18 5.43
N PRO A 340 9.07 17.49 4.67
CA PRO A 340 8.82 16.90 3.35
C PRO A 340 9.96 17.11 2.35
N LYS A 341 10.65 18.25 2.42
CA LYS A 341 11.80 18.57 1.55
C LYS A 341 13.03 17.69 1.83
N GLY A 342 13.12 17.12 3.03
CA GLY A 342 14.19 16.19 3.41
C GLY A 342 13.96 14.74 2.93
N ARG A 343 12.77 14.42 2.42
CA ARG A 343 12.47 13.09 1.86
C ARG A 343 13.03 12.99 0.43
N PRO A 344 13.57 11.85 0.00
CA PRO A 344 14.06 11.65 -1.38
C PRO A 344 12.90 11.69 -2.40
N LEU A 345 13.20 11.88 -3.68
CA LEU A 345 12.26 11.58 -4.78
C LEU A 345 12.12 10.06 -4.92
N MET A 346 10.97 9.59 -5.43
CA MET A 346 10.80 8.15 -5.64
C MET A 346 11.75 7.58 -6.70
N SER A 347 12.15 8.35 -7.71
CA SER A 347 13.21 7.95 -8.64
C SER A 347 14.53 7.62 -7.92
N ASN A 348 14.95 8.48 -6.99
CA ASN A 348 16.17 8.23 -6.21
C ASN A 348 16.01 7.00 -5.28
N VAL A 349 14.81 6.76 -4.77
CA VAL A 349 14.50 5.54 -3.99
C VAL A 349 14.68 4.30 -4.84
N VAL A 350 14.18 4.31 -6.09
CA VAL A 350 14.36 3.23 -7.07
C VAL A 350 15.85 2.97 -7.31
N ASP A 351 16.61 4.01 -7.65
CA ASP A 351 18.06 3.91 -7.91
C ASP A 351 18.80 3.26 -6.73
N ILE A 352 18.47 3.67 -5.50
CA ILE A 352 19.10 3.12 -4.29
C ILE A 352 18.75 1.63 -4.14
N LEU A 353 17.47 1.25 -4.28
CA LEU A 353 17.04 -0.14 -4.12
C LEU A 353 17.59 -1.06 -5.23
N GLU A 354 17.65 -0.61 -6.49
CA GLU A 354 18.25 -1.36 -7.59
C GLU A 354 19.74 -1.62 -7.37
N ASN A 355 20.48 -0.60 -6.96
CA ASN A 355 21.90 -0.73 -6.62
C ASN A 355 22.16 -1.70 -5.45
N LEU A 356 21.20 -1.81 -4.51
CA LEU A 356 21.33 -2.76 -3.40
C LEU A 356 21.08 -4.20 -3.85
N GLN A 357 20.12 -4.43 -4.74
CA GLN A 357 19.84 -5.77 -5.28
C GLN A 357 20.97 -6.28 -6.17
N SER A 358 21.56 -5.42 -7.03
CA SER A 358 22.68 -5.78 -7.89
C SER A 358 23.94 -6.16 -7.10
N THR A 359 24.17 -5.56 -5.93
CA THR A 359 25.32 -5.88 -5.07
C THR A 359 25.15 -7.17 -4.27
N GLU A 360 23.92 -7.67 -4.11
CA GLU A 360 23.63 -8.94 -3.40
C GLU A 360 23.62 -10.16 -4.33
N ASN A 361 23.57 -9.98 -5.67
CA ASN A 361 23.66 -11.05 -6.67
C ASN A 361 25.04 -11.04 -7.37
N PRO A 362 26.05 -11.75 -6.86
CA PRO A 362 27.40 -11.77 -7.48
C PRO A 362 27.42 -12.40 -8.88
N GLU A 363 26.42 -13.20 -9.25
CA GLU A 363 26.35 -13.85 -10.58
C GLU A 363 25.98 -12.89 -11.73
N ALA A 364 25.35 -11.76 -11.44
CA ALA A 364 25.03 -10.75 -12.46
C ALA A 364 26.25 -9.91 -12.90
N ILE A 365 27.32 -9.90 -12.11
CA ILE A 365 28.56 -9.12 -12.41
C ILE A 365 29.43 -9.84 -13.46
N LEU A 366 29.24 -11.14 -13.69
CA LEU A 366 30.03 -11.92 -14.65
C LEU A 366 29.61 -11.76 -16.11
N GLN A 367 28.47 -11.08 -16.38
CA GLN A 367 28.02 -10.88 -17.77
C GLN A 367 28.27 -9.49 -18.37
N SER A 368 28.81 -8.55 -17.62
CA SER A 368 29.04 -7.18 -18.12
C SER A 368 30.44 -6.61 -17.98
N GLY A 369 31.48 -7.41 -18.03
CA GLY A 369 32.82 -6.87 -17.93
C GLY A 369 33.92 -7.85 -18.29
N GLY A 370 34.26 -7.95 -19.57
CA GLY A 370 35.52 -8.56 -19.97
C GLY A 370 36.71 -7.71 -19.54
N SER A 371 37.50 -8.21 -18.57
CA SER A 371 38.96 -8.03 -18.46
C SER A 371 39.44 -8.63 -17.14
N GLY A 372 40.21 -9.68 -17.27
CA GLY A 372 41.15 -10.35 -16.43
C GLY A 372 41.23 -10.08 -14.93
N LEU A 373 40.91 -11.10 -14.14
CA LEU A 373 41.56 -11.34 -12.87
C LEU A 373 41.67 -12.84 -12.62
N THR A 374 42.89 -13.24 -12.36
CA THR A 374 43.40 -14.59 -12.20
C THR A 374 42.84 -15.30 -11.00
N LEU A 375 42.24 -16.47 -11.21
CA LEU A 375 41.78 -17.38 -10.15
C LEU A 375 42.99 -18.03 -9.45
N TYR A 376 43.13 -17.84 -8.16
CA TYR A 376 43.95 -18.71 -7.32
C TYR A 376 43.17 -20.01 -7.03
N LYS A 377 43.77 -21.10 -7.55
CA LYS A 377 43.33 -22.47 -7.33
C LYS A 377 43.80 -22.95 -5.96
N VAL A 378 42.87 -23.33 -5.06
CA VAL A 378 43.19 -24.04 -3.83
C VAL A 378 43.29 -25.53 -4.16
N PRO A 379 44.37 -26.26 -3.72
CA PRO A 379 44.51 -27.67 -4.00
C PRO A 379 43.55 -28.54 -3.19
N ARG A 380 42.90 -29.49 -3.86
CA ARG A 380 42.21 -30.60 -3.25
C ARG A 380 43.23 -31.70 -2.93
N ASP A 381 43.33 -32.09 -1.69
CA ASP A 381 43.92 -33.37 -1.32
C ASP A 381 42.83 -34.38 -0.98
N THR A 382 43.01 -35.56 -1.53
CA THR A 382 42.16 -36.74 -1.50
C THR A 382 42.67 -37.76 -0.43
N PRO A 383 42.15 -38.97 -0.35
CA PRO A 383 41.19 -39.46 0.65
C PRO A 383 41.80 -40.59 1.52
N VAL A 384 41.23 -40.91 2.65
CA VAL A 384 41.51 -42.16 3.39
C VAL A 384 40.25 -42.83 3.96
N THR A 385 39.96 -43.95 3.32
CA THR A 385 39.51 -45.28 3.76
C THR A 385 38.56 -45.50 4.95
N LYS A 386 37.62 -46.39 4.63
CA LYS A 386 36.67 -47.16 5.39
C LYS A 386 37.20 -47.81 6.66
N SER A 387 36.32 -47.93 7.71
CA SER A 387 36.16 -49.16 8.44
C SER A 387 34.76 -49.25 9.10
N GLU A 388 34.12 -50.36 8.81
CA GLU A 388 32.87 -50.89 9.46
C GLU A 388 33.12 -51.26 10.90
N LYS A 389 32.10 -51.06 11.77
CA LYS A 389 31.75 -52.04 12.81
C LYS A 389 30.36 -51.76 13.42
N ARG A 390 29.47 -52.68 13.12
CA ARG A 390 28.41 -53.40 13.89
C ARG A 390 27.84 -52.80 15.17
N LEU A 391 26.50 -52.83 15.15
CA LEU A 391 25.54 -52.85 16.28
C LEU A 391 25.81 -53.94 17.34
N PRO A 392 25.26 -53.79 18.58
CA PRO A 392 24.01 -54.48 18.86
C PRO A 392 23.00 -53.71 19.76
N SER A 393 21.80 -53.91 19.44
CA SER A 393 20.48 -54.25 20.01
C SER A 393 20.22 -54.16 21.52
N SER A 394 18.94 -53.75 21.76
CA SER A 394 18.00 -54.03 22.86
C SER A 394 18.12 -53.19 24.14
N SER A 395 17.07 -52.54 24.60
CA SER A 395 15.90 -53.14 25.27
C SER A 395 14.84 -52.08 25.64
N GLU A 396 13.64 -52.55 25.61
CA GLU A 396 12.38 -51.94 26.03
C GLU A 396 12.37 -51.38 27.45
N ARG A 397 11.59 -50.31 27.68
CA ARG A 397 10.70 -50.19 28.84
C ARG A 397 9.60 -49.18 28.58
N GLU A 398 8.38 -49.71 28.57
CA GLU A 398 7.11 -48.97 28.72
C GLU A 398 7.04 -48.26 30.07
N HIS A 399 6.33 -47.12 30.11
CA HIS A 399 5.32 -46.78 31.12
C HIS A 399 4.67 -45.42 30.79
N ASN A 400 3.48 -45.49 30.39
CA ASN A 400 2.22 -45.19 31.09
C ASN A 400 1.65 -43.77 30.90
N VAL A 401 0.50 -43.81 30.34
CA VAL A 401 -0.61 -42.91 30.09
C VAL A 401 -1.01 -42.08 31.31
N GLN A 402 -1.27 -40.78 31.04
CA GLN A 402 -2.43 -40.12 31.65
C GLN A 402 -3.04 -39.06 30.69
N ARG A 403 -4.31 -39.33 30.36
CA ARG A 403 -5.24 -38.46 29.63
C ARG A 403 -5.71 -37.32 30.55
N SER A 404 -5.73 -36.08 30.07
CA SER A 404 -6.67 -35.08 30.53
C SER A 404 -7.32 -34.36 29.36
N LYS A 405 -8.64 -34.19 29.43
CA LYS A 405 -9.58 -33.72 28.42
C LYS A 405 -9.51 -32.21 28.19
N PRO A 406 -10.00 -31.71 27.02
CA PRO A 406 -9.89 -30.30 26.61
C PRO A 406 -11.04 -29.45 27.18
N GLY A 407 -10.68 -28.30 27.70
CA GLY A 407 -11.62 -27.23 28.03
C GLY A 407 -12.01 -26.42 26.79
N LYS A 408 -13.31 -26.31 26.56
CA LYS A 408 -13.92 -25.43 25.54
C LYS A 408 -13.77 -23.97 25.96
N GLY A 409 -13.01 -23.18 25.22
CA GLY A 409 -13.02 -21.75 25.29
C GLY A 409 -13.32 -21.16 23.90
N ARG A 410 -14.57 -20.72 23.69
CA ARG A 410 -14.97 -19.91 22.55
C ARG A 410 -14.42 -18.50 22.76
N SER A 411 -13.42 -18.10 21.99
CA SER A 411 -13.11 -16.68 21.80
C SER A 411 -13.70 -16.24 20.45
N LYS A 412 -14.68 -15.35 20.50
CA LYS A 412 -15.15 -14.58 19.34
C LYS A 412 -14.03 -13.61 18.97
N SER A 413 -13.41 -13.82 17.83
CA SER A 413 -12.55 -12.82 17.21
C SER A 413 -13.42 -11.84 16.44
N GLU A 414 -13.50 -10.59 16.93
CA GLU A 414 -14.01 -9.46 16.15
C GLU A 414 -13.03 -9.15 15.00
N PRO A 415 -13.55 -8.76 13.80
CA PRO A 415 -12.69 -8.38 12.68
C PRO A 415 -12.01 -7.02 12.97
N PRO A 416 -10.80 -6.77 12.46
CA PRO A 416 -10.14 -5.48 12.61
C PRO A 416 -10.89 -4.40 11.85
N THR A 417 -11.33 -3.39 12.58
CA THR A 417 -11.93 -2.15 12.05
C THR A 417 -10.85 -1.36 11.31
N ASP A 418 -10.93 -1.27 9.99
CA ASP A 418 -10.19 -0.29 9.21
C ASP A 418 -10.68 1.12 9.59
N CYS A 419 -9.92 1.80 10.44
CA CYS A 419 -10.23 3.16 10.85
C CYS A 419 -9.83 4.14 9.73
N ILE A 420 -10.80 4.55 8.94
CA ILE A 420 -10.74 5.82 8.18
C ILE A 420 -10.65 6.93 9.24
N LEU A 421 -9.82 7.96 9.00
CA LEU A 421 -9.74 9.16 9.84
C LEU A 421 -11.08 9.91 9.84
N TYR A 422 -12.02 9.44 10.65
CA TYR A 422 -13.26 10.13 10.96
C TYR A 422 -13.19 10.63 12.40
N SER A 423 -13.09 11.95 12.57
CA SER A 423 -13.52 12.59 13.81
C SER A 423 -14.99 12.95 13.65
N PRO A 424 -15.90 12.44 14.47
CA PRO A 424 -17.28 12.90 14.45
C PRO A 424 -17.34 14.32 15.00
N SER A 425 -17.98 15.21 14.25
CA SER A 425 -18.43 16.48 14.79
C SER A 425 -19.51 16.20 15.82
N PRO A 426 -19.54 16.86 16.99
CA PRO A 426 -20.63 16.74 17.91
C PRO A 426 -21.86 17.40 17.31
N ASP A 427 -22.92 16.63 17.10
CA ASP A 427 -24.26 17.14 16.84
C ASP A 427 -24.78 17.88 18.09
N PHE A 428 -25.18 19.09 17.86
CA PHE A 428 -25.94 19.87 18.81
C PHE A 428 -27.45 19.59 18.63
N ARG A 429 -28.05 19.22 19.74
CA ARG A 429 -29.43 19.55 19.97
C ARG A 429 -29.55 21.02 20.26
#